data_0e9905d974fb500727a97a3dd89d6e90
#
_entry.id   0e9905d974fb500727a97a3dd89d6e90
#
_cell.length_a   1.000
_cell.length_b   1.000
_cell.length_c   1.000
_cell.angle_alpha   90.00
_cell.angle_beta   90.00
_cell.angle_gamma   90.00
#
_symmetry.space_group_name_H-M   'P 1'
#
loop_
_entity.id
_entity.type
_entity.pdbx_description
1 polymer ?
#
loop_
_entity_poly.entity_id
_entity_poly.type
_entity_poly.pdbx_seq_one_letter_code
_entity_poly.pdbx_strand_id
1 'polypeptide(L)'
;MADGYTALPLSTNQARRASTIISHVADACGISREDFHLRTRKREISQPRFFAAFLLRGMTTLSLAQMARVLAGEGNEPFHHSNVNHGIKKTRALILESSSFHQQITQLAKTINEALHDEAQTPQLFRP
;
A
#
# COMPACT_ATOMS: atom_id res chain seq x y z
N MET A 1 -23.69 15.65 -5.92
CA MET A 1 -22.84 15.60 -6.83
C MET A 1 -21.57 15.03 -6.44
N ALA A 2 -21.08 14.31 -7.19
CA ALA A 2 -19.84 13.75 -6.84
C ALA A 2 -18.86 14.86 -6.71
N ASP A 3 -18.17 14.87 -5.67
CA ASP A 3 -17.09 15.74 -5.61
C ASP A 3 -15.99 15.19 -6.48
N GLY A 4 -15.06 15.98 -6.84
CA GLY A 4 -13.96 15.58 -7.68
C GLY A 4 -12.99 14.61 -7.03
N TYR A 5 -13.28 14.23 -5.79
CA TYR A 5 -12.42 13.36 -5.02
C TYR A 5 -12.95 11.94 -4.88
N THR A 6 -14.14 11.70 -5.44
CA THR A 6 -14.68 10.36 -5.41
C THR A 6 -13.81 9.46 -6.27
N ALA A 7 -13.22 8.46 -5.65
CA ALA A 7 -12.36 7.54 -6.37
C ALA A 7 -13.21 6.62 -7.24
N LEU A 8 -12.70 6.33 -8.44
CA LEU A 8 -13.31 5.30 -9.27
C LEU A 8 -13.22 3.96 -8.55
N PRO A 9 -14.21 3.09 -8.74
CA PRO A 9 -14.14 1.77 -8.15
C PRO A 9 -12.89 1.04 -8.60
N LEU A 10 -12.31 0.27 -7.71
CA LEU A 10 -11.16 -0.56 -8.03
C LEU A 10 -11.62 -1.78 -8.82
N SER A 11 -10.86 -2.15 -9.83
CA SER A 11 -11.06 -3.45 -10.46
C SER A 11 -10.66 -4.54 -9.46
N THR A 12 -11.13 -5.76 -9.69
CA THR A 12 -10.76 -6.90 -8.85
C THR A 12 -9.23 -7.07 -8.80
N ASN A 13 -8.58 -6.89 -9.95
CA ASN A 13 -7.13 -7.02 -10.03
C ASN A 13 -6.42 -5.93 -9.24
N GLN A 14 -6.87 -4.69 -9.34
CA GLN A 14 -6.30 -3.58 -8.58
C GLN A 14 -6.47 -3.80 -7.07
N ALA A 15 -7.65 -4.24 -6.65
CA ALA A 15 -7.90 -4.51 -5.24
C ALA A 15 -7.00 -5.61 -4.71
N ARG A 16 -6.80 -6.67 -5.49
CA ARG A 16 -5.94 -7.78 -5.10
C ARG A 16 -4.48 -7.35 -4.99
N ARG A 17 -3.99 -6.59 -5.97
CA ARG A 17 -2.61 -6.09 -5.94
C ARG A 17 -2.38 -5.19 -4.74
N ALA A 18 -3.30 -4.28 -4.48
CA ALA A 18 -3.19 -3.40 -3.31
C ALA A 18 -3.20 -4.20 -2.01
N SER A 19 -4.07 -5.19 -1.90
CA SER A 19 -4.14 -6.02 -0.71
C SER A 19 -2.83 -6.79 -0.47
N THR A 20 -2.25 -7.33 -1.54
CA THR A 20 -0.98 -8.04 -1.45
C THR A 20 0.13 -7.11 -0.96
N ILE A 21 0.21 -5.90 -1.51
CA ILE A 21 1.21 -4.92 -1.09
C ILE A 21 1.04 -4.59 0.39
N ILE A 22 -0.17 -4.28 0.80
CA ILE A 22 -0.46 -3.91 2.19
C ILE A 22 -0.13 -5.06 3.14
N SER A 23 -0.50 -6.29 2.79
CA SER A 23 -0.23 -7.44 3.64
C SER A 23 1.28 -7.65 3.84
N HIS A 24 2.06 -7.51 2.79
CA HIS A 24 3.50 -7.67 2.89
C HIS A 24 4.14 -6.57 3.74
N VAL A 25 3.64 -5.33 3.62
CA VAL A 25 4.14 -4.23 4.44
C VAL A 25 3.79 -4.48 5.92
N ALA A 26 2.56 -4.87 6.20
CA ALA A 26 2.14 -5.16 7.57
C ALA A 26 3.00 -6.26 8.18
N ASP A 27 3.20 -7.35 7.43
CA ASP A 27 4.03 -8.46 7.90
C ASP A 27 5.47 -8.03 8.16
N ALA A 28 6.04 -7.26 7.25
CA ALA A 28 7.42 -6.78 7.40
C ALA A 28 7.58 -5.87 8.61
N CYS A 29 6.53 -5.13 8.96
CA CYS A 29 6.53 -4.22 10.10
C CYS A 29 6.05 -4.88 11.39
N GLY A 30 5.64 -6.15 11.33
CA GLY A 30 5.22 -6.89 12.52
C GLY A 30 3.85 -6.49 13.06
N ILE A 31 2.96 -5.99 12.22
CA ILE A 31 1.60 -5.63 12.64
C ILE A 31 0.57 -6.43 11.85
N SER A 32 -0.61 -6.59 12.44
CA SER A 32 -1.71 -7.27 11.75
C SER A 32 -2.34 -6.34 10.71
N ARG A 33 -3.07 -6.93 9.77
CA ARG A 33 -3.86 -6.15 8.80
C ARG A 33 -4.89 -5.29 9.53
N GLU A 34 -5.47 -5.80 10.60
CA GLU A 34 -6.44 -5.07 11.39
C GLU A 34 -5.81 -3.81 11.98
N ASP A 35 -4.65 -3.96 12.61
CA ASP A 35 -3.93 -2.82 13.20
C ASP A 35 -3.46 -1.84 12.13
N PHE A 36 -3.07 -2.33 10.97
CA PHE A 36 -2.63 -1.49 9.87
C PHE A 36 -3.68 -0.43 9.52
N HIS A 37 -4.95 -0.77 9.60
CA HIS A 37 -6.04 0.12 9.21
C HIS A 37 -6.58 1.01 10.34
N LEU A 38 -5.99 0.93 11.55
CA LEU A 38 -6.42 1.79 12.65
C LEU A 38 -6.11 3.25 12.37
N ARG A 39 -7.06 4.12 12.70
CA ARG A 39 -6.86 5.57 12.58
C ARG A 39 -6.17 6.07 13.82
N THR A 40 -4.85 6.02 13.81
CA THR A 40 -4.03 6.44 14.93
C THR A 40 -2.79 7.13 14.40
N ARG A 41 -2.22 8.01 15.21
CA ARG A 41 -0.95 8.68 14.90
C ARG A 41 0.24 7.95 15.51
N LYS A 42 0.01 6.83 16.19
CA LYS A 42 1.11 6.05 16.73
C LYS A 42 2.03 5.62 15.60
N ARG A 43 3.32 5.84 15.83
CA ARG A 43 4.34 5.65 14.80
C ARG A 43 4.39 4.22 14.29
N GLU A 44 4.21 3.25 15.18
CA GLU A 44 4.25 1.83 14.82
C GLU A 44 3.11 1.44 13.86
N ILE A 45 2.08 2.26 13.75
CA ILE A 45 0.96 2.03 12.84
C ILE A 45 1.02 2.99 11.65
N SER A 46 1.28 4.28 11.89
CA SER A 46 1.29 5.27 10.82
C SER A 46 2.46 5.08 9.86
N GLN A 47 3.62 4.69 10.37
CA GLN A 47 4.80 4.51 9.54
C GLN A 47 4.64 3.37 8.52
N PRO A 48 4.12 2.19 8.90
CA PRO A 48 3.80 1.16 7.90
C PRO A 48 2.85 1.65 6.81
N ARG A 49 1.87 2.48 7.15
CA ARG A 49 0.97 3.04 6.14
C ARG A 49 1.71 3.97 5.19
N PHE A 50 2.69 4.74 5.68
CA PHE A 50 3.52 5.59 4.82
C PHE A 50 4.32 4.73 3.85
N PHE A 51 4.90 3.63 4.33
CA PHE A 51 5.65 2.71 3.46
C PHE A 51 4.75 2.10 2.40
N ALA A 52 3.54 1.69 2.80
CA ALA A 52 2.58 1.13 1.86
C ALA A 52 2.16 2.16 0.81
N ALA A 53 1.94 3.41 1.21
CA ALA A 53 1.61 4.48 0.27
C ALA A 53 2.71 4.65 -0.78
N PHE A 54 3.96 4.63 -0.35
CA PHE A 54 5.12 4.75 -1.25
C PHE A 54 5.15 3.57 -2.24
N LEU A 55 4.97 2.36 -1.75
CA LEU A 55 5.00 1.17 -2.60
C LEU A 55 3.80 1.10 -3.54
N LEU A 56 2.62 1.48 -3.06
CA LEU A 56 1.44 1.56 -3.92
C LEU A 56 1.66 2.54 -5.06
N ARG A 57 2.27 3.70 -4.76
CA ARG A 57 2.57 4.70 -5.77
C ARG A 57 3.51 4.16 -6.84
N GLY A 58 4.52 3.41 -6.42
CA GLY A 58 5.54 2.91 -7.35
C GLY A 58 5.17 1.63 -8.07
N MET A 59 4.28 0.84 -7.52
CA MET A 59 3.99 -0.51 -8.01
C MET A 59 2.58 -0.67 -8.58
N THR A 60 1.76 0.37 -8.53
CA THR A 60 0.40 0.33 -9.10
C THR A 60 0.11 1.61 -9.84
N THR A 61 -1.01 1.62 -10.55
CA THR A 61 -1.50 2.81 -11.24
C THR A 61 -2.65 3.47 -10.48
N LEU A 62 -2.79 3.17 -9.19
CA LEU A 62 -3.86 3.74 -8.38
C LEU A 62 -3.69 5.25 -8.24
N SER A 63 -4.82 5.94 -8.25
CA SER A 63 -4.85 7.38 -7.95
C SER A 63 -4.65 7.60 -6.46
N LEU A 64 -4.33 8.84 -6.07
CA LEU A 64 -4.24 9.18 -4.65
C LEU A 64 -5.55 8.87 -3.92
N ALA A 65 -6.69 9.13 -4.55
CA ALA A 65 -7.98 8.82 -3.96
C ALA A 65 -8.17 7.32 -3.74
N GLN A 66 -7.76 6.52 -4.71
CA GLN A 66 -7.85 5.06 -4.57
C GLN A 66 -6.88 4.55 -3.51
N MET A 67 -5.68 5.10 -3.45
CA MET A 67 -4.72 4.76 -2.39
C MET A 67 -5.26 5.11 -1.01
N ALA A 68 -5.87 6.28 -0.88
CA ALA A 68 -6.46 6.71 0.39
C ALA A 68 -7.54 5.72 0.86
N ARG A 69 -8.29 5.18 -0.09
CA ARG A 69 -9.33 4.20 0.22
C ARG A 69 -8.74 2.87 0.69
N VAL A 70 -7.77 2.33 -0.05
CA VAL A 70 -7.20 1.02 0.31
C VAL A 70 -6.41 1.08 1.60
N LEU A 71 -5.75 2.19 1.86
CA LEU A 71 -5.00 2.35 3.12
C LEU A 71 -5.93 2.43 4.33
N ALA A 72 -7.11 3.01 4.16
CA ALA A 72 -8.09 3.11 5.24
C ALA A 72 -8.75 1.75 5.54
N GLY A 73 -8.85 0.91 4.54
CA GLY A 73 -9.50 -0.39 4.69
C GLY A 73 -10.97 -0.36 4.32
N GLU A 74 -11.50 -1.55 4.01
CA GLU A 74 -12.88 -1.70 3.59
C GLU A 74 -13.83 -1.27 4.70
N GLY A 75 -14.85 -0.51 4.34
CA GLY A 75 -15.84 -0.03 5.29
C GLY A 75 -15.45 1.23 6.06
N ASN A 76 -14.23 1.69 5.90
CA ASN A 76 -13.75 2.89 6.58
C ASN A 76 -13.72 4.09 5.64
N GLU A 77 -13.81 5.29 6.21
CA GLU A 77 -13.63 6.48 5.42
C GLU A 77 -12.21 6.55 4.85
N PRO A 78 -12.04 6.94 3.59
CA PRO A 78 -10.70 7.11 3.03
C PRO A 78 -9.90 8.16 3.81
N PHE A 79 -8.58 8.00 3.81
CA PHE A 79 -7.71 9.04 4.34
C PHE A 79 -7.73 10.26 3.42
N HIS A 80 -7.33 11.40 3.95
CA HIS A 80 -7.20 12.59 3.14
C HIS A 80 -6.00 12.43 2.19
N HIS A 81 -6.13 13.00 0.98
CA HIS A 81 -5.05 12.91 -0.02
C HIS A 81 -3.74 13.47 0.50
N SER A 82 -3.79 14.52 1.31
CA SER A 82 -2.57 15.10 1.86
C SER A 82 -1.84 14.12 2.78
N ASN A 83 -2.58 13.27 3.50
CA ASN A 83 -1.96 12.25 4.34
C ASN A 83 -1.21 11.21 3.51
N VAL A 84 -1.82 10.79 2.40
CA VAL A 84 -1.19 9.84 1.49
C VAL A 84 0.08 10.43 0.91
N ASN A 85 -0.01 11.66 0.42
CA ASN A 85 1.13 12.35 -0.18
C ASN A 85 2.24 12.61 0.84
N HIS A 86 1.86 12.97 2.06
CA HIS A 86 2.80 13.15 3.16
C HIS A 86 3.57 11.85 3.43
N GLY A 87 2.86 10.73 3.48
CA GLY A 87 3.50 9.42 3.71
C GLY A 87 4.49 9.06 2.62
N ILE A 88 4.15 9.33 1.36
CA ILE A 88 5.05 9.08 0.23
C ILE A 88 6.32 9.91 0.37
N LYS A 89 6.18 11.19 0.70
CA LYS A 89 7.32 12.09 0.87
C LYS A 89 8.20 11.69 2.05
N LYS A 90 7.59 11.32 3.17
CA LYS A 90 8.33 10.89 4.35
C LYS A 90 9.13 9.63 4.06
N THR A 91 8.55 8.68 3.37
CA THR A 91 9.25 7.44 3.02
C THR A 91 10.40 7.72 2.06
N ARG A 92 10.18 8.58 1.08
CA ARG A 92 11.24 8.96 0.15
C ARG A 92 12.41 9.62 0.87
N ALA A 93 12.12 10.51 1.81
CA ALA A 93 13.16 11.16 2.61
C ALA A 93 13.95 10.13 3.42
N LEU A 94 13.27 9.16 4.00
CA LEU A 94 13.92 8.12 4.79
C LEU A 94 14.85 7.26 3.93
N ILE A 95 14.45 6.96 2.71
CA ILE A 95 15.28 6.22 1.76
C ILE A 95 16.59 6.99 1.50
N LEU A 96 16.49 8.31 1.34
CA LEU A 96 17.67 9.14 1.07
C LEU A 96 18.56 9.28 2.28
N GLU A 97 18.01 9.22 3.49
CA GLU A 97 18.76 9.41 4.74
C GLU A 97 19.40 8.14 5.26
N SER A 98 18.84 6.97 4.92
CA SER A 98 19.26 5.71 5.51
C SER A 98 19.49 4.65 4.44
N SER A 99 20.73 4.27 4.22
CA SER A 99 21.05 3.21 3.29
C SER A 99 20.50 1.87 3.77
N SER A 100 20.45 1.66 5.07
CA SER A 100 19.87 0.44 5.65
C SER A 100 18.37 0.35 5.32
N PHE A 101 17.64 1.44 5.49
CA PHE A 101 16.23 1.46 5.15
C PHE A 101 16.03 1.29 3.65
N HIS A 102 16.87 1.92 2.84
CA HIS A 102 16.81 1.77 1.38
C HIS A 102 16.93 0.29 0.99
N GLN A 103 17.86 -0.43 1.58
CA GLN A 103 18.03 -1.85 1.32
C GLN A 103 16.81 -2.65 1.75
N GLN A 104 16.25 -2.33 2.91
CA GLN A 104 15.09 -3.04 3.44
C GLN A 104 13.86 -2.86 2.55
N ILE A 105 13.59 -1.62 2.13
CA ILE A 105 12.40 -1.37 1.32
C ILE A 105 12.58 -1.89 -0.11
N THR A 106 13.80 -1.89 -0.61
CA THR A 106 14.11 -2.47 -1.92
C THR A 106 13.88 -3.98 -1.89
N GLN A 107 14.33 -4.66 -0.83
CA GLN A 107 14.10 -6.09 -0.67
C GLN A 107 12.61 -6.40 -0.52
N LEU A 108 11.89 -5.58 0.22
CA LEU A 108 10.45 -5.74 0.37
C LEU A 108 9.74 -5.60 -0.97
N ALA A 109 10.10 -4.58 -1.74
CA ALA A 109 9.52 -4.37 -3.07
C ALA A 109 9.77 -5.57 -3.97
N LYS A 110 10.96 -6.15 -3.91
CA LYS A 110 11.31 -7.33 -4.68
C LYS A 110 10.43 -8.52 -4.27
N THR A 111 10.28 -8.73 -2.99
CA THR A 111 9.43 -9.82 -2.46
C THR A 111 7.98 -9.65 -2.91
N ILE A 112 7.47 -8.43 -2.84
CA ILE A 112 6.12 -8.12 -3.28
C ILE A 112 5.96 -8.39 -4.78
N ASN A 113 6.93 -7.95 -5.57
CA ASN A 113 6.90 -8.15 -7.01
C ASN A 113 6.84 -9.64 -7.37
N GLU A 114 7.60 -10.46 -6.67
CA GLU A 114 7.58 -11.90 -6.87
C GLU A 114 6.21 -12.48 -6.50
N ALA A 115 5.62 -12.02 -5.41
CA ALA A 115 4.29 -12.47 -5.00
C ALA A 115 3.22 -12.07 -6.01
N LEU A 116 3.30 -10.85 -6.54
CA LEU A 116 2.36 -10.39 -7.55
C LEU A 116 2.49 -11.17 -8.85
N HIS A 117 3.71 -11.55 -9.21
CA HIS A 117 3.95 -12.35 -10.39
C HIS A 117 3.35 -13.74 -10.23
N ASP A 118 3.54 -14.36 -9.06
CA ASP A 118 2.97 -15.67 -8.76
C ASP A 118 1.46 -15.64 -8.79
N GLU A 119 0.84 -14.61 -8.24
CA GLU A 119 -0.60 -14.44 -8.27
C GLU A 119 -1.13 -14.35 -9.70
N ALA A 120 -0.42 -13.62 -10.55
CA ALA A 120 -0.82 -13.47 -11.95
C ALA A 120 -0.74 -14.80 -12.70
N GLN A 121 0.16 -15.68 -12.32
CA GLN A 121 0.33 -16.97 -12.97
C GLN A 121 -0.61 -18.04 -12.42
N THR A 122 -0.93 -17.97 -11.14
CA THR A 122 -1.73 -18.99 -10.46
C THR A 122 -3.06 -19.29 -11.19
N PRO A 123 -3.86 -18.28 -11.59
CA PRO A 123 -5.11 -18.58 -12.30
C PRO A 123 -4.88 -19.34 -13.61
N GLN A 124 -3.77 -19.10 -14.26
CA GLN A 124 -3.47 -19.78 -15.52
C GLN A 124 -3.18 -21.25 -15.31
N LEU A 125 -2.56 -21.57 -14.19
CA LEU A 125 -2.22 -22.96 -13.88
C LEU A 125 -3.46 -23.83 -13.65
N PHE A 126 -4.55 -23.22 -13.20
CA PHE A 126 -5.76 -23.96 -12.88
C PHE A 126 -6.83 -23.85 -13.95
N ARG A 127 -6.54 -23.24 -15.06
CA ARG A 127 -7.49 -23.19 -16.17
C ARG A 127 -7.44 -24.46 -16.96
N PRO A 128 -8.60 -25.02 -17.27
CA PRO A 128 -8.66 -26.21 -18.11
C PRO A 128 -8.05 -25.97 -19.47
#